data_d999bc4625d0d90960d08ca2d2cc5859
#
_entry.id   d999bc4625d0d90960d08ca2d2cc5859
#
_cell.length_a   1.000
_cell.length_b   1.000
_cell.length_c   1.000
_cell.angle_alpha   90.00
_cell.angle_beta   90.00
_cell.angle_gamma   90.00
#
_symmetry.space_group_name_H-M   'P 1'
#
loop_
_entity.id
_entity.type
_entity.pdbx_description
1 polymer ?
#
loop_
_entity_poly.entity_id
_entity_poly.type
_entity_poly.pdbx_seq_one_letter_code
_entity_poly.pdbx_strand_id
1 'polypeptide(L)'
;MAKVQLVKVNILDRDMYQNDPFPTLEWIRLNEPVYQDVNGIWALTKIEDIRLAERQAQIFASGIIGSRPNGVAQPSMIDSDDPSHADQRRVVARGFTPRQMAAYQTHVEEVARRLVDAAVARGACDIVADIARPLPMTLIGEMLGAPESDYDKLQHWSDAMINGADDPKYVTDDVINAAFEYYTYISVVIEDRKKNPGDDLVSKLVVAAEDGSGMDDEHVVGNALLLLVGGNETTRNVITGGLEAMIRNPEQMTIARRSPEDLERAIEECLRWVTPIVNMVRVTTEDVEIRGVKIPKGSQVIMNYTAANRDEDMFVEPHTFDVTRSPNPHIAFGWGPHLCLGASLARLELRSIYTELFKRTNTIEFADPNYQPVYSHASFVRGIQSLPVKFS
;
A
#
# COMPACT_ATOMS: atom_id res chain seq x y z
N MET A 1 -34.67 14.03 14.84
CA MET A 1 -33.23 14.27 15.00
C MET A 1 -32.78 15.24 13.94
N ALA A 2 -32.23 16.40 14.30
CA ALA A 2 -31.70 17.35 13.33
C ALA A 2 -30.55 16.66 12.58
N LYS A 3 -30.61 16.61 11.23
CA LYS A 3 -29.47 16.20 10.41
C LYS A 3 -28.32 17.17 10.73
N VAL A 4 -27.30 16.72 11.43
CA VAL A 4 -26.05 17.44 11.52
C VAL A 4 -25.49 17.44 10.11
N GLN A 5 -25.68 18.54 9.38
CA GLN A 5 -25.06 18.73 8.09
C GLN A 5 -23.59 19.02 8.38
N LEU A 6 -22.72 18.01 8.19
CA LEU A 6 -21.29 18.27 8.22
C LEU A 6 -20.98 19.34 7.14
N VAL A 7 -20.20 20.32 7.53
CA VAL A 7 -19.56 21.22 6.54
C VAL A 7 -18.80 20.31 5.59
N LYS A 8 -18.99 20.47 4.28
CA LYS A 8 -18.23 19.70 3.28
C LYS A 8 -16.75 19.78 3.61
N VAL A 9 -16.10 18.62 3.69
CA VAL A 9 -14.67 18.51 4.02
C VAL A 9 -13.85 18.25 2.77
N ASN A 10 -12.58 18.57 2.81
CA ASN A 10 -11.62 18.13 1.82
C ASN A 10 -11.25 16.66 2.10
N ILE A 11 -11.62 15.77 1.18
CA ILE A 11 -11.34 14.33 1.34
C ILE A 11 -9.84 14.00 1.24
N LEU A 12 -9.01 14.94 0.80
CA LEU A 12 -7.55 14.82 0.70
C LEU A 12 -6.83 15.65 1.77
N ASP A 13 -7.51 16.02 2.86
CA ASP A 13 -6.88 16.75 3.94
C ASP A 13 -5.89 15.86 4.71
N ARG A 14 -4.60 16.19 4.64
CA ARG A 14 -3.53 15.46 5.33
C ARG A 14 -3.68 15.49 6.85
N ASP A 15 -4.15 16.61 7.41
CA ASP A 15 -4.36 16.76 8.85
C ASP A 15 -5.44 15.79 9.35
N MET A 16 -6.48 15.55 8.54
CA MET A 16 -7.50 14.55 8.86
C MET A 16 -6.89 13.15 8.97
N TYR A 17 -6.04 12.74 8.01
CA TYR A 17 -5.44 11.41 8.01
C TYR A 17 -4.29 11.25 9.02
N GLN A 18 -3.56 12.31 9.32
CA GLN A 18 -2.54 12.29 10.35
C GLN A 18 -3.14 12.08 11.75
N ASN A 19 -4.31 12.66 11.98
CA ASN A 19 -5.02 12.52 13.25
C ASN A 19 -5.95 11.29 13.22
N ASP A 20 -7.25 11.50 13.28
CA ASP A 20 -8.26 10.43 13.25
C ASP A 20 -9.27 10.66 12.11
N PRO A 21 -9.14 9.98 10.97
CA PRO A 21 -10.04 10.14 9.84
C PRO A 21 -11.38 9.40 10.04
N PHE A 22 -11.45 8.45 10.96
CA PHE A 22 -12.57 7.50 11.04
C PHE A 22 -13.92 8.14 11.34
N PRO A 23 -14.06 9.09 12.28
CA PRO A 23 -15.36 9.73 12.53
C PRO A 23 -15.92 10.45 11.30
N THR A 24 -15.05 11.14 10.55
CA THR A 24 -15.44 11.84 9.31
C THR A 24 -15.80 10.85 8.19
N LEU A 25 -14.96 9.84 7.99
CA LEU A 25 -15.18 8.81 6.96
C LEU A 25 -16.42 7.96 7.28
N GLU A 26 -16.70 7.65 8.55
CA GLU A 26 -17.91 6.97 8.98
C GLU A 26 -19.17 7.80 8.66
N TRP A 27 -19.14 9.09 9.00
CA TRP A 27 -20.27 9.96 8.69
C TRP A 27 -20.54 10.00 7.18
N ILE A 28 -19.50 10.18 6.35
CA ILE A 28 -19.62 10.19 4.88
C ILE A 28 -20.22 8.86 4.41
N ARG A 29 -19.69 7.73 4.83
CA ARG A 29 -20.12 6.41 4.42
C ARG A 29 -21.58 6.12 4.78
N LEU A 30 -22.04 6.59 5.95
CA LEU A 30 -23.41 6.38 6.42
C LEU A 30 -24.44 7.33 5.79
N ASN A 31 -24.06 8.55 5.46
CA ASN A 31 -24.99 9.60 5.05
C ASN A 31 -24.87 9.99 3.57
N GLU A 32 -23.65 10.02 3.04
CA GLU A 32 -23.33 10.42 1.65
C GLU A 32 -22.28 9.48 1.05
N PRO A 33 -22.60 8.17 0.85
CA PRO A 33 -21.59 7.17 0.43
C PRO A 33 -20.97 7.44 -0.95
N VAL A 34 -21.65 8.21 -1.79
CA VAL A 34 -21.11 8.84 -2.99
C VAL A 34 -20.99 10.33 -2.68
N TYR A 35 -19.82 10.73 -2.22
CA TYR A 35 -19.55 12.05 -1.66
C TYR A 35 -18.84 12.95 -2.67
N GLN A 36 -19.23 14.23 -2.74
CA GLN A 36 -18.47 15.24 -3.46
C GLN A 36 -17.87 16.23 -2.47
N ASP A 37 -16.55 16.34 -2.44
CA ASP A 37 -15.79 17.19 -1.52
C ASP A 37 -15.88 18.69 -1.88
N VAL A 38 -15.23 19.55 -1.06
CA VAL A 38 -15.19 21.01 -1.27
C VAL A 38 -14.47 21.42 -2.56
N ASN A 39 -13.60 20.54 -3.10
CA ASN A 39 -12.81 20.79 -4.31
C ASN A 39 -13.47 20.19 -5.56
N GLY A 40 -14.65 19.59 -5.42
CA GLY A 40 -15.38 18.95 -6.52
C GLY A 40 -14.91 17.51 -6.83
N ILE A 41 -14.01 16.95 -6.04
CA ILE A 41 -13.56 15.57 -6.19
C ILE A 41 -14.63 14.63 -5.59
N TRP A 42 -14.97 13.57 -6.32
CA TRP A 42 -15.89 12.55 -5.84
C TRP A 42 -15.16 11.47 -5.04
N ALA A 43 -15.84 10.85 -4.08
CA ALA A 43 -15.32 9.73 -3.32
C ALA A 43 -16.39 8.64 -3.15
N LEU A 44 -16.01 7.40 -3.40
CA LEU A 44 -16.80 6.21 -3.09
C LEU A 44 -16.26 5.62 -1.78
N THR A 45 -17.16 5.33 -0.85
CA THR A 45 -16.80 4.90 0.51
C THR A 45 -17.36 3.53 0.89
N LYS A 46 -18.19 2.93 0.03
CA LYS A 46 -18.76 1.58 0.20
C LYS A 46 -18.02 0.57 -0.69
N ILE A 47 -17.79 -0.63 -0.18
CA ILE A 47 -17.07 -1.70 -0.90
C ILE A 47 -17.69 -2.02 -2.24
N GLU A 48 -19.02 -2.20 -2.29
CA GLU A 48 -19.68 -2.60 -3.54
C GLU A 48 -19.63 -1.51 -4.61
N ASP A 49 -19.65 -0.23 -4.22
CA ASP A 49 -19.52 0.90 -5.15
C ASP A 49 -18.11 0.96 -5.73
N ILE A 50 -17.08 0.74 -4.89
CA ILE A 50 -15.68 0.66 -5.34
C ILE A 50 -15.46 -0.53 -6.26
N ARG A 51 -15.99 -1.71 -5.90
CA ARG A 51 -15.90 -2.90 -6.74
C ARG A 51 -16.59 -2.72 -8.09
N LEU A 52 -17.71 -1.99 -8.11
CA LEU A 52 -18.42 -1.66 -9.34
C LEU A 52 -17.54 -0.75 -10.21
N ALA A 53 -16.97 0.30 -9.65
CA ALA A 53 -16.12 1.24 -10.38
C ALA A 53 -14.85 0.53 -10.92
N GLU A 54 -14.16 -0.25 -10.09
CA GLU A 54 -12.93 -0.94 -10.48
C GLU A 54 -13.16 -2.08 -11.50
N ARG A 55 -14.37 -2.67 -11.57
CA ARG A 55 -14.73 -3.62 -12.65
C ARG A 55 -14.99 -2.94 -13.99
N GLN A 56 -15.35 -1.67 -13.98
CA GLN A 56 -15.68 -0.88 -15.17
C GLN A 56 -14.52 0.06 -15.55
N ALA A 57 -13.32 -0.50 -15.68
CA ALA A 57 -12.10 0.28 -15.93
C ALA A 57 -12.18 1.15 -17.18
N GLN A 58 -12.99 0.76 -18.20
CA GLN A 58 -13.24 1.58 -19.39
C GLN A 58 -14.06 2.85 -19.10
N ILE A 59 -14.84 2.85 -17.99
CA ILE A 59 -15.62 3.99 -17.53
C ILE A 59 -14.87 4.79 -16.48
N PHE A 60 -14.16 4.08 -15.58
CA PHE A 60 -13.35 4.64 -14.52
C PHE A 60 -11.86 4.47 -14.87
N ALA A 61 -11.36 5.33 -15.75
CA ALA A 61 -10.03 5.22 -16.34
C ALA A 61 -8.91 5.63 -15.38
N SER A 62 -7.79 4.92 -15.45
CA SER A 62 -6.54 5.24 -14.73
C SER A 62 -5.61 6.14 -15.55
N GLY A 63 -5.58 5.97 -16.88
CA GLY A 63 -4.58 6.56 -17.76
C GLY A 63 -4.74 8.05 -18.05
N ILE A 64 -5.82 8.71 -17.57
CA ILE A 64 -6.07 10.13 -17.88
C ILE A 64 -5.20 11.06 -17.02
N ILE A 65 -5.15 10.83 -15.71
CA ILE A 65 -4.35 11.63 -14.77
C ILE A 65 -3.46 10.75 -13.88
N GLY A 66 -3.47 9.45 -14.10
CA GLY A 66 -2.83 8.47 -13.23
C GLY A 66 -3.70 8.06 -12.05
N SER A 67 -3.09 7.36 -11.12
CA SER A 67 -3.75 6.75 -9.95
C SER A 67 -3.87 7.70 -8.75
N ARG A 68 -3.37 8.93 -8.86
CA ARG A 68 -3.35 9.93 -7.78
C ARG A 68 -4.20 11.14 -8.11
N PRO A 69 -4.93 11.70 -7.12
CA PRO A 69 -5.72 12.92 -7.33
C PRO A 69 -4.85 14.08 -7.82
N ASN A 70 -5.37 14.85 -8.79
CA ASN A 70 -4.68 15.99 -9.40
C ASN A 70 -3.30 15.65 -10.00
N GLY A 71 -3.06 14.36 -10.26
CA GLY A 71 -1.79 13.86 -10.77
C GLY A 71 -1.61 14.03 -12.27
N VAL A 72 -0.47 13.53 -12.73
CA VAL A 72 -0.14 13.33 -14.15
C VAL A 72 0.21 11.87 -14.32
N ALA A 73 -0.45 11.19 -15.26
CA ALA A 73 -0.19 9.78 -15.54
C ALA A 73 1.29 9.55 -15.88
N GLN A 74 1.88 8.58 -15.22
CA GLN A 74 3.25 8.15 -15.47
C GLN A 74 3.25 6.92 -16.40
N PRO A 75 4.32 6.67 -17.16
CA PRO A 75 4.42 5.51 -18.03
C PRO A 75 4.62 4.22 -17.20
N SER A 76 3.58 3.79 -16.48
CA SER A 76 3.59 2.60 -15.63
C SER A 76 2.24 1.87 -15.70
N MET A 77 2.21 0.59 -15.33
CA MET A 77 0.99 -0.20 -15.39
C MET A 77 -0.14 0.33 -14.49
N ILE A 78 0.18 1.01 -13.37
CA ILE A 78 -0.86 1.51 -12.46
C ILE A 78 -1.58 2.74 -13.02
N ASP A 79 -0.89 3.52 -13.86
CA ASP A 79 -1.36 4.74 -14.48
C ASP A 79 -1.75 4.49 -15.96
N SER A 80 -2.03 3.25 -16.34
CA SER A 80 -2.41 2.86 -17.69
C SER A 80 -3.77 2.15 -17.69
N ASP A 81 -4.46 2.23 -18.82
CA ASP A 81 -5.66 1.44 -19.13
C ASP A 81 -5.34 0.36 -20.17
N ASP A 82 -6.25 -0.62 -20.37
CA ASP A 82 -6.08 -1.65 -21.38
C ASP A 82 -6.10 -1.06 -22.81
N PRO A 83 -5.28 -1.57 -23.73
CA PRO A 83 -4.45 -2.78 -23.61
C PRO A 83 -3.08 -2.59 -22.95
N SER A 84 -2.57 -1.36 -22.85
CA SER A 84 -1.24 -1.05 -22.31
C SER A 84 -1.05 -1.59 -20.88
N HIS A 85 -2.05 -1.40 -20.00
CA HIS A 85 -2.03 -1.97 -18.66
C HIS A 85 -1.81 -3.49 -18.67
N ALA A 86 -2.62 -4.23 -19.45
CA ALA A 86 -2.54 -5.69 -19.50
C ALA A 86 -1.19 -6.18 -20.03
N ASP A 87 -0.60 -5.49 -21.01
CA ASP A 87 0.69 -5.84 -21.59
C ASP A 87 1.83 -5.65 -20.59
N GLN A 88 1.92 -4.50 -19.95
CA GLN A 88 2.90 -4.21 -18.89
C GLN A 88 2.73 -5.18 -17.71
N ARG A 89 1.49 -5.35 -17.23
CA ARG A 89 1.18 -6.24 -16.09
C ARG A 89 1.61 -7.68 -16.36
N ARG A 90 1.42 -8.19 -17.58
CA ARG A 90 1.82 -9.55 -17.97
C ARG A 90 3.32 -9.78 -17.80
N VAL A 91 4.15 -8.78 -18.09
CA VAL A 91 5.61 -8.86 -17.93
C VAL A 91 5.96 -8.91 -16.44
N VAL A 92 5.49 -7.94 -15.68
CA VAL A 92 5.82 -7.80 -14.25
C VAL A 92 5.30 -9.00 -13.44
N ALA A 93 4.10 -9.51 -13.76
CA ALA A 93 3.48 -10.64 -13.06
C ALA A 93 4.32 -11.93 -13.09
N ARG A 94 5.23 -12.07 -14.04
CA ARG A 94 6.16 -13.23 -14.10
C ARG A 94 7.04 -13.32 -12.86
N GLY A 95 7.35 -12.19 -12.19
CA GLY A 95 8.10 -12.15 -10.94
C GLY A 95 7.32 -12.54 -9.70
N PHE A 96 5.97 -12.55 -9.77
CA PHE A 96 5.07 -12.77 -8.64
C PHE A 96 4.21 -14.04 -8.75
N THR A 97 4.61 -14.97 -9.62
CA THR A 97 3.89 -16.25 -9.78
C THR A 97 3.95 -17.09 -8.49
N PRO A 98 2.97 -17.98 -8.23
CA PRO A 98 3.01 -18.89 -7.07
C PRO A 98 4.31 -19.68 -6.96
N ARG A 99 4.88 -20.09 -8.11
CA ARG A 99 6.17 -20.80 -8.17
C ARG A 99 7.33 -19.92 -7.69
N GLN A 100 7.36 -18.64 -8.11
CA GLN A 100 8.38 -17.68 -7.67
C GLN A 100 8.23 -17.39 -6.18
N MET A 101 7.01 -17.18 -5.69
CA MET A 101 6.75 -16.93 -4.28
C MET A 101 7.16 -18.13 -3.41
N ALA A 102 6.88 -19.37 -3.84
CA ALA A 102 7.33 -20.56 -3.14
C ALA A 102 8.87 -20.69 -3.11
N ALA A 103 9.55 -20.35 -4.21
CA ALA A 103 11.02 -20.33 -4.25
C ALA A 103 11.62 -19.22 -3.36
N TYR A 104 10.91 -18.11 -3.20
CA TYR A 104 11.37 -16.97 -2.40
C TYR A 104 11.09 -17.13 -0.91
N GLN A 105 10.18 -18.04 -0.53
CA GLN A 105 9.71 -18.21 0.85
C GLN A 105 10.83 -18.39 1.87
N THR A 106 11.74 -19.33 1.64
CA THR A 106 12.85 -19.61 2.57
C THR A 106 13.71 -18.37 2.79
N HIS A 107 13.96 -17.60 1.72
CA HIS A 107 14.74 -16.39 1.80
C HIS A 107 14.04 -15.30 2.63
N VAL A 108 12.74 -15.06 2.38
CA VAL A 108 11.93 -14.11 3.17
C VAL A 108 11.93 -14.47 4.65
N GLU A 109 11.73 -15.77 4.97
CA GLU A 109 11.78 -16.28 6.34
C GLU A 109 13.16 -16.07 6.99
N GLU A 110 14.23 -16.20 6.22
CA GLU A 110 15.60 -16.01 6.72
C GLU A 110 15.92 -14.54 6.99
N VAL A 111 15.51 -13.61 6.10
CA VAL A 111 15.63 -12.18 6.33
C VAL A 111 14.82 -11.76 7.55
N ALA A 112 13.56 -12.21 7.65
CA ALA A 112 12.69 -11.94 8.80
C ALA A 112 13.31 -12.42 10.11
N ARG A 113 13.81 -13.67 10.12
CA ARG A 113 14.49 -14.25 11.29
C ARG A 113 15.69 -13.42 11.72
N ARG A 114 16.56 -13.02 10.80
CA ARG A 114 17.76 -12.21 11.08
C ARG A 114 17.41 -10.87 11.73
N LEU A 115 16.39 -10.17 11.18
CA LEU A 115 15.96 -8.88 11.72
C LEU A 115 15.35 -9.02 13.12
N VAL A 116 14.50 -10.02 13.32
CA VAL A 116 13.87 -10.27 14.62
C VAL A 116 14.89 -10.73 15.66
N ASP A 117 15.84 -11.62 15.31
CA ASP A 117 16.92 -12.05 16.20
C ASP A 117 17.71 -10.84 16.72
N ALA A 118 18.09 -9.93 15.80
CA ALA A 118 18.84 -8.72 16.16
C ALA A 118 18.04 -7.77 17.06
N ALA A 119 16.75 -7.61 16.83
CA ALA A 119 15.87 -6.77 17.64
C ALA A 119 15.64 -7.34 19.03
N VAL A 120 15.32 -8.63 19.13
CA VAL A 120 15.05 -9.33 20.40
C VAL A 120 16.29 -9.40 21.28
N ALA A 121 17.48 -9.60 20.69
CA ALA A 121 18.74 -9.62 21.43
C ALA A 121 19.03 -8.31 22.18
N ARG A 122 18.47 -7.18 21.73
CA ARG A 122 18.58 -5.87 22.40
C ARG A 122 17.55 -5.68 23.51
N GLY A 123 16.53 -6.54 23.60
CA GLY A 123 15.41 -6.44 24.56
C GLY A 123 14.39 -5.35 24.25
N ALA A 124 14.72 -4.41 23.37
CA ALA A 124 13.85 -3.33 22.89
C ALA A 124 14.29 -2.88 21.49
N CYS A 125 13.34 -2.36 20.71
CA CYS A 125 13.63 -1.81 19.39
C CYS A 125 12.54 -0.82 18.93
N ASP A 126 12.78 -0.09 17.86
CA ASP A 126 11.72 0.53 17.05
C ASP A 126 11.34 -0.42 15.93
N ILE A 127 10.13 -0.93 15.96
CA ILE A 127 9.61 -1.87 14.94
C ILE A 127 9.71 -1.28 13.52
N VAL A 128 9.47 0.03 13.38
CA VAL A 128 9.55 0.68 12.06
C VAL A 128 10.96 0.65 11.53
N ALA A 129 11.91 1.15 12.31
CA ALA A 129 13.30 1.31 11.89
C ALA A 129 14.05 -0.02 11.79
N ASP A 130 13.82 -0.93 12.74
CA ASP A 130 14.65 -2.12 12.92
C ASP A 130 14.11 -3.36 12.19
N ILE A 131 12.81 -3.39 11.86
CA ILE A 131 12.14 -4.59 11.30
C ILE A 131 11.30 -4.24 10.06
N ALA A 132 10.31 -3.35 10.22
CA ALA A 132 9.27 -3.18 9.22
C ALA A 132 9.76 -2.42 7.97
N ARG A 133 10.76 -1.56 8.09
CA ARG A 133 11.42 -0.87 6.97
C ARG A 133 12.46 -1.77 6.27
N PRO A 134 13.39 -2.42 6.99
CA PRO A 134 14.44 -3.23 6.35
C PRO A 134 13.91 -4.44 5.57
N LEU A 135 12.86 -5.12 6.04
CA LEU A 135 12.39 -6.35 5.39
C LEU A 135 11.91 -6.09 3.95
N PRO A 136 10.87 -5.26 3.70
CA PRO A 136 10.39 -5.06 2.33
C PRO A 136 11.44 -4.38 1.44
N MET A 137 12.27 -3.48 2.00
CA MET A 137 13.34 -2.82 1.23
C MET A 137 14.39 -3.82 0.75
N THR A 138 14.81 -4.76 1.59
CA THR A 138 15.73 -5.83 1.19
C THR A 138 15.14 -6.64 0.03
N LEU A 139 13.90 -7.10 0.18
CA LEU A 139 13.27 -7.96 -0.81
C LEU A 139 13.03 -7.25 -2.15
N ILE A 140 12.49 -6.03 -2.12
CA ILE A 140 12.24 -5.29 -3.36
C ILE A 140 13.55 -4.82 -4.02
N GLY A 141 14.57 -4.43 -3.24
CA GLY A 141 15.89 -4.08 -3.75
C GLY A 141 16.54 -5.25 -4.49
N GLU A 142 16.51 -6.45 -3.90
CA GLU A 142 16.98 -7.68 -4.56
C GLU A 142 16.17 -8.01 -5.82
N MET A 143 14.85 -7.90 -5.77
CA MET A 143 13.98 -8.15 -6.93
C MET A 143 14.25 -7.17 -8.08
N LEU A 144 14.63 -5.93 -7.79
CA LEU A 144 15.06 -4.92 -8.76
C LEU A 144 16.51 -5.10 -9.21
N GLY A 145 17.29 -5.99 -8.57
CA GLY A 145 18.69 -6.22 -8.88
C GLY A 145 19.62 -5.12 -8.37
N ALA A 146 19.21 -4.36 -7.36
CA ALA A 146 20.02 -3.33 -6.72
C ALA A 146 20.99 -3.96 -5.70
N PRO A 147 22.24 -3.47 -5.58
CA PRO A 147 23.15 -3.90 -4.52
C PRO A 147 22.68 -3.38 -3.15
N GLU A 148 22.95 -4.13 -2.09
CA GLU A 148 22.58 -3.79 -0.71
C GLU A 148 23.08 -2.39 -0.29
N SER A 149 24.25 -1.98 -0.80
CA SER A 149 24.81 -0.65 -0.55
C SER A 149 23.93 0.53 -1.01
N ASP A 150 22.94 0.28 -1.86
CA ASP A 150 22.06 1.30 -2.41
C ASP A 150 20.67 1.32 -1.74
N TYR A 151 20.38 0.39 -0.82
CA TYR A 151 19.05 0.29 -0.20
C TYR A 151 18.65 1.55 0.57
N ASP A 152 19.59 2.23 1.24
CA ASP A 152 19.30 3.50 1.93
C ASP A 152 18.90 4.60 0.94
N LYS A 153 19.49 4.64 -0.25
CA LYS A 153 19.11 5.59 -1.30
C LYS A 153 17.73 5.26 -1.86
N LEU A 154 17.49 3.97 -2.18
CA LEU A 154 16.19 3.52 -2.67
C LEU A 154 15.08 3.84 -1.66
N GLN A 155 15.36 3.63 -0.36
CA GLN A 155 14.43 3.99 0.72
C GLN A 155 14.15 5.49 0.75
N HIS A 156 15.19 6.33 0.69
CA HIS A 156 15.05 7.78 0.69
C HIS A 156 14.20 8.25 -0.51
N TRP A 157 14.51 7.77 -1.71
CA TRP A 157 13.75 8.12 -2.92
C TRP A 157 12.30 7.68 -2.84
N SER A 158 12.04 6.47 -2.34
CA SER A 158 10.68 5.97 -2.13
C SER A 158 9.89 6.85 -1.15
N ASP A 159 10.46 7.14 0.02
CA ASP A 159 9.83 7.97 1.06
C ASP A 159 9.55 9.40 0.54
N ALA A 160 10.52 10.03 -0.15
CA ALA A 160 10.37 11.38 -0.69
C ALA A 160 9.27 11.44 -1.76
N MET A 161 9.28 10.51 -2.71
CA MET A 161 8.29 10.49 -3.79
C MET A 161 6.87 10.20 -3.30
N ILE A 162 6.69 9.36 -2.29
CA ILE A 162 5.39 9.16 -1.65
C ILE A 162 4.90 10.42 -0.95
N ASN A 163 5.79 11.13 -0.24
CA ASN A 163 5.44 12.37 0.47
C ASN A 163 5.00 13.48 -0.48
N GLY A 164 5.46 13.48 -1.74
CA GLY A 164 5.02 14.41 -2.77
C GLY A 164 3.81 13.96 -3.60
N ALA A 165 3.30 12.74 -3.37
CA ALA A 165 2.40 12.07 -4.31
C ALA A 165 0.93 12.54 -4.30
N ASP A 166 0.44 13.11 -3.21
CA ASP A 166 -1.00 13.37 -3.02
C ASP A 166 -1.46 14.77 -3.46
N ASP A 167 -0.57 15.75 -3.58
CA ASP A 167 -0.92 17.07 -4.12
C ASP A 167 0.36 17.79 -4.59
N PRO A 168 0.37 18.44 -5.77
CA PRO A 168 1.51 19.21 -6.27
C PRO A 168 2.07 20.25 -5.29
N LYS A 169 1.25 20.81 -4.41
CA LYS A 169 1.69 21.77 -3.38
C LYS A 169 2.69 21.20 -2.36
N TYR A 170 2.79 19.86 -2.26
CA TYR A 170 3.70 19.17 -1.37
C TYR A 170 4.98 18.67 -2.06
N VAL A 171 5.13 19.00 -3.35
CA VAL A 171 6.39 18.74 -4.08
C VAL A 171 7.44 19.73 -3.61
N THR A 172 8.36 19.26 -2.78
CA THR A 172 9.50 20.02 -2.24
C THR A 172 10.75 19.83 -3.10
N ASP A 173 11.79 20.62 -2.85
CA ASP A 173 13.11 20.43 -3.49
C ASP A 173 13.66 19.01 -3.21
N ASP A 174 13.41 18.45 -2.05
CA ASP A 174 13.79 17.07 -1.71
C ASP A 174 13.09 16.04 -2.60
N VAL A 175 11.79 16.19 -2.85
CA VAL A 175 11.03 15.33 -3.79
C VAL A 175 11.59 15.44 -5.20
N ILE A 176 11.89 16.66 -5.67
CA ILE A 176 12.45 16.90 -7.01
C ILE A 176 13.84 16.26 -7.14
N ASN A 177 14.70 16.47 -6.14
CA ASN A 177 16.05 15.91 -6.12
C ASN A 177 16.00 14.37 -6.07
N ALA A 178 15.18 13.80 -5.20
CA ALA A 178 14.98 12.34 -5.09
C ALA A 178 14.52 11.73 -6.43
N ALA A 179 13.56 12.38 -7.11
CA ALA A 179 13.12 11.95 -8.43
C ALA A 179 14.26 12.01 -9.45
N PHE A 180 15.02 13.12 -9.51
CA PHE A 180 16.15 13.28 -10.43
C PHE A 180 17.25 12.23 -10.18
N GLU A 181 17.60 11.99 -8.91
CA GLU A 181 18.60 10.99 -8.53
C GLU A 181 18.13 9.58 -8.90
N TYR A 182 16.86 9.25 -8.61
CA TYR A 182 16.28 7.96 -9.00
C TYR A 182 16.31 7.76 -10.52
N TYR A 183 15.83 8.74 -11.29
CA TYR A 183 15.85 8.64 -12.77
C TYR A 183 17.26 8.48 -13.32
N THR A 184 18.25 9.18 -12.76
CA THR A 184 19.65 9.05 -13.13
C THR A 184 20.17 7.63 -12.82
N TYR A 185 19.89 7.13 -11.63
CA TYR A 185 20.30 5.80 -11.18
C TYR A 185 19.69 4.69 -12.05
N ILE A 186 18.37 4.71 -12.21
CA ILE A 186 17.67 3.64 -12.94
C ILE A 186 18.03 3.62 -14.44
N SER A 187 18.34 4.79 -15.03
CA SER A 187 18.79 4.87 -16.43
C SER A 187 20.14 4.15 -16.63
N VAL A 188 21.06 4.28 -15.66
CA VAL A 188 22.33 3.55 -15.69
C VAL A 188 22.10 2.04 -15.55
N VAL A 189 21.18 1.64 -14.66
CA VAL A 189 20.82 0.23 -14.48
C VAL A 189 20.22 -0.35 -15.77
N ILE A 190 19.30 0.37 -16.41
CA ILE A 190 18.67 -0.06 -17.67
C ILE A 190 19.74 -0.28 -18.77
N GLU A 191 20.66 0.67 -18.94
CA GLU A 191 21.74 0.55 -19.93
C GLU A 191 22.70 -0.62 -19.66
N ASP A 192 22.93 -0.95 -18.39
CA ASP A 192 23.67 -2.15 -18.01
C ASP A 192 22.87 -3.43 -18.35
N ARG A 193 21.58 -3.47 -18.03
CA ARG A 193 20.71 -4.64 -18.26
C ARG A 193 20.45 -4.91 -19.74
N LYS A 194 20.47 -3.90 -20.60
CA LYS A 194 20.47 -4.09 -22.08
C LYS A 194 21.67 -4.89 -22.55
N LYS A 195 22.83 -4.71 -21.92
CA LYS A 195 24.09 -5.39 -22.28
C LYS A 195 24.27 -6.70 -21.53
N ASN A 196 23.84 -6.74 -20.28
CA ASN A 196 24.07 -7.81 -19.32
C ASN A 196 22.77 -8.17 -18.60
N PRO A 197 21.76 -8.77 -19.29
CA PRO A 197 20.49 -9.12 -18.66
C PRO A 197 20.69 -10.16 -17.56
N GLY A 198 20.10 -9.91 -16.39
CA GLY A 198 20.07 -10.82 -15.24
C GLY A 198 18.69 -11.47 -15.04
N ASP A 199 18.49 -12.04 -13.85
CA ASP A 199 17.19 -12.65 -13.46
C ASP A 199 16.27 -11.65 -12.71
N ASP A 200 16.72 -10.41 -12.50
CA ASP A 200 15.98 -9.37 -11.80
C ASP A 200 14.79 -8.82 -12.63
N LEU A 201 13.90 -8.05 -11.97
CA LEU A 201 12.70 -7.52 -12.61
C LEU A 201 13.03 -6.43 -13.64
N VAL A 202 14.09 -5.62 -13.40
CA VAL A 202 14.51 -4.60 -14.37
C VAL A 202 14.99 -5.27 -15.66
N SER A 203 15.78 -6.34 -15.56
CA SER A 203 16.17 -7.14 -16.73
C SER A 203 14.98 -7.67 -17.51
N LYS A 204 13.96 -8.19 -16.81
CA LYS A 204 12.74 -8.72 -17.47
C LYS A 204 11.95 -7.61 -18.17
N LEU A 205 11.88 -6.42 -17.58
CA LEU A 205 11.23 -5.26 -18.19
C LEU A 205 12.00 -4.77 -19.42
N VAL A 206 13.35 -4.67 -19.33
CA VAL A 206 14.21 -4.29 -20.46
C VAL A 206 14.07 -5.25 -21.63
N VAL A 207 14.17 -6.55 -21.39
CA VAL A 207 13.98 -7.58 -22.44
C VAL A 207 12.60 -7.45 -23.10
N ALA A 208 11.55 -7.24 -22.31
CA ALA A 208 10.21 -7.07 -22.84
C ALA A 208 10.05 -5.78 -23.66
N ALA A 209 10.73 -4.69 -23.29
CA ALA A 209 10.74 -3.46 -24.07
C ALA A 209 11.41 -3.63 -25.45
N GLU A 210 12.47 -4.45 -25.53
CA GLU A 210 13.16 -4.76 -26.78
C GLU A 210 12.39 -5.75 -27.67
N ASP A 211 11.58 -6.65 -27.08
CA ASP A 211 10.81 -7.68 -27.79
C ASP A 211 9.53 -7.16 -28.48
N GLY A 212 9.27 -5.85 -28.46
CA GLY A 212 8.12 -5.24 -29.09
C GLY A 212 6.81 -5.41 -28.34
N SER A 213 6.86 -5.54 -27.02
CA SER A 213 5.70 -5.62 -26.13
C SER A 213 4.87 -4.32 -26.07
N GLY A 214 5.26 -3.27 -26.79
CA GLY A 214 4.66 -1.93 -26.71
C GLY A 214 5.16 -1.08 -25.53
N MET A 215 6.13 -1.57 -24.78
CA MET A 215 6.86 -0.81 -23.76
C MET A 215 8.12 -0.17 -24.36
N ASP A 216 8.59 0.89 -23.73
CA ASP A 216 9.86 1.56 -23.99
C ASP A 216 10.61 1.78 -22.65
N ASP A 217 11.76 2.44 -22.71
CA ASP A 217 12.57 2.72 -21.51
C ASP A 217 11.81 3.53 -20.46
N GLU A 218 10.91 4.43 -20.86
CA GLU A 218 10.10 5.21 -19.92
C GLU A 218 9.15 4.28 -19.14
N HIS A 219 8.57 3.29 -19.78
CA HIS A 219 7.76 2.27 -19.10
C HIS A 219 8.61 1.40 -18.17
N VAL A 220 9.86 1.09 -18.53
CA VAL A 220 10.78 0.36 -17.62
C VAL A 220 11.06 1.18 -16.38
N VAL A 221 11.41 2.47 -16.53
CA VAL A 221 11.65 3.41 -15.43
C VAL A 221 10.41 3.52 -14.53
N GLY A 222 9.25 3.77 -15.12
CA GLY A 222 8.00 3.95 -14.37
C GLY A 222 7.56 2.70 -13.62
N ASN A 223 7.68 1.52 -14.24
CA ASN A 223 7.32 0.26 -13.55
C ASN A 223 8.36 -0.12 -12.47
N ALA A 224 9.65 0.13 -12.66
CA ALA A 224 10.65 -0.08 -11.63
C ALA A 224 10.41 0.83 -10.41
N LEU A 225 10.03 2.10 -10.63
CA LEU A 225 9.61 3.02 -9.57
C LEU A 225 8.36 2.52 -8.85
N LEU A 226 7.34 2.10 -9.61
CA LEU A 226 6.10 1.56 -9.05
C LEU A 226 6.37 0.36 -8.14
N LEU A 227 7.26 -0.54 -8.55
CA LEU A 227 7.63 -1.71 -7.76
C LEU A 227 8.38 -1.31 -6.49
N LEU A 228 9.32 -0.38 -6.57
CA LEU A 228 10.07 0.14 -5.43
C LEU A 228 9.12 0.75 -4.39
N VAL A 229 8.28 1.69 -4.81
CA VAL A 229 7.37 2.43 -3.93
C VAL A 229 6.26 1.54 -3.40
N GLY A 230 5.62 0.76 -4.27
CA GLY A 230 4.49 -0.10 -3.91
C GLY A 230 4.89 -1.29 -3.04
N GLY A 231 6.11 -1.81 -3.21
CA GLY A 231 6.60 -2.99 -2.48
C GLY A 231 7.15 -2.67 -1.09
N ASN A 232 7.63 -1.47 -0.87
CA ASN A 232 8.31 -1.09 0.36
C ASN A 232 7.35 -0.57 1.45
N GLU A 233 6.69 0.56 1.19
CA GLU A 233 6.02 1.33 2.25
C GLU A 233 4.73 0.68 2.74
N THR A 234 4.00 0.03 1.86
CA THR A 234 2.70 -0.54 2.22
C THR A 234 2.82 -1.70 3.20
N THR A 235 3.75 -2.63 2.96
CA THR A 235 4.01 -3.76 3.86
C THR A 235 4.57 -3.28 5.20
N ARG A 236 5.49 -2.31 5.19
CA ARG A 236 5.99 -1.64 6.40
C ARG A 236 4.84 -1.17 7.29
N ASN A 237 3.88 -0.47 6.69
CA ASN A 237 2.76 0.10 7.43
C ASN A 237 1.82 -0.96 7.99
N VAL A 238 1.60 -2.10 7.28
CA VAL A 238 0.78 -3.20 7.82
C VAL A 238 1.50 -3.95 8.95
N ILE A 239 2.81 -4.20 8.83
CA ILE A 239 3.60 -4.80 9.93
C ILE A 239 3.46 -3.93 11.19
N THR A 240 3.67 -2.62 11.03
CA THR A 240 3.69 -1.70 12.17
C THR A 240 2.31 -1.51 12.78
N GLY A 241 1.31 -1.15 11.97
CA GLY A 241 -0.05 -0.86 12.45
C GLY A 241 -0.80 -2.12 12.91
N GLY A 242 -0.52 -3.27 12.31
CA GLY A 242 -1.07 -4.56 12.77
C GLY A 242 -0.50 -4.97 14.13
N LEU A 243 0.82 -4.79 14.33
CA LEU A 243 1.42 -5.06 15.63
C LEU A 243 0.95 -4.09 16.72
N GLU A 244 0.83 -2.80 16.38
CA GLU A 244 0.29 -1.78 17.28
C GLU A 244 -1.13 -2.15 17.72
N ALA A 245 -2.00 -2.56 16.79
CA ALA A 245 -3.34 -3.02 17.11
C ALA A 245 -3.34 -4.27 18.00
N MET A 246 -2.46 -5.23 17.75
CA MET A 246 -2.33 -6.42 18.59
C MET A 246 -1.79 -6.10 20.00
N ILE A 247 -0.87 -5.15 20.15
CA ILE A 247 -0.38 -4.73 21.48
C ILE A 247 -1.51 -4.06 22.29
N ARG A 248 -2.37 -3.25 21.64
CA ARG A 248 -3.53 -2.64 22.30
C ARG A 248 -4.62 -3.64 22.66
N ASN A 249 -4.67 -4.77 21.97
CA ASN A 249 -5.67 -5.83 22.16
C ASN A 249 -4.94 -7.15 22.45
N PRO A 250 -4.37 -7.35 23.67
CA PRO A 250 -3.49 -8.48 23.96
C PRO A 250 -4.19 -9.85 23.86
N GLU A 251 -5.51 -9.91 24.05
CA GLU A 251 -6.31 -11.11 23.81
C GLU A 251 -6.32 -11.49 22.32
N GLN A 252 -6.33 -10.52 21.41
CA GLN A 252 -6.25 -10.74 19.96
C GLN A 252 -4.87 -11.25 19.57
N MET A 253 -3.80 -10.68 20.14
CA MET A 253 -2.43 -11.19 19.96
C MET A 253 -2.32 -12.65 20.46
N THR A 254 -2.93 -12.97 21.61
CA THR A 254 -2.95 -14.33 22.16
C THR A 254 -3.62 -15.30 21.18
N ILE A 255 -4.70 -14.90 20.53
CA ILE A 255 -5.37 -15.71 19.50
C ILE A 255 -4.45 -15.91 18.29
N ALA A 256 -3.86 -14.82 17.76
CA ALA A 256 -2.97 -14.88 16.60
C ALA A 256 -1.75 -15.81 16.79
N ARG A 257 -1.33 -16.03 18.04
CA ARG A 257 -0.19 -16.90 18.40
C ARG A 257 -0.54 -18.40 18.48
N ARG A 258 -1.82 -18.79 18.46
CA ARG A 258 -2.25 -20.18 18.77
C ARG A 258 -1.84 -21.18 17.69
N SER A 259 -2.02 -20.79 16.43
CA SER A 259 -1.72 -21.65 15.28
C SER A 259 -1.39 -20.85 14.02
N PRO A 260 -0.78 -21.46 13.01
CA PRO A 260 -0.57 -20.82 11.71
C PRO A 260 -1.88 -20.33 11.07
N GLU A 261 -2.99 -21.05 11.23
CA GLU A 261 -4.30 -20.68 10.68
C GLU A 261 -4.90 -19.45 11.39
N ASP A 262 -4.67 -19.33 12.71
CA ASP A 262 -5.05 -18.14 13.47
C ASP A 262 -4.23 -16.93 13.04
N LEU A 263 -2.93 -17.11 12.80
CA LEU A 263 -2.04 -16.08 12.30
C LEU A 263 -2.46 -15.60 10.90
N GLU A 264 -2.81 -16.53 10.00
CA GLU A 264 -3.29 -16.15 8.65
C GLU A 264 -4.56 -15.28 8.74
N ARG A 265 -5.52 -15.62 9.62
CA ARG A 265 -6.71 -14.77 9.85
C ARG A 265 -6.33 -13.41 10.44
N ALA A 266 -5.41 -13.39 11.40
CA ALA A 266 -4.92 -12.16 11.99
C ALA A 266 -4.25 -11.25 10.96
N ILE A 267 -3.51 -11.79 9.99
CA ILE A 267 -2.90 -11.03 8.90
C ILE A 267 -3.97 -10.37 8.03
N GLU A 268 -5.04 -11.09 7.65
CA GLU A 268 -6.14 -10.47 6.88
C GLU A 268 -6.84 -9.35 7.67
N GLU A 269 -6.98 -9.51 8.99
CA GLU A 269 -7.52 -8.44 9.84
C GLU A 269 -6.56 -7.25 9.97
N CYS A 270 -5.24 -7.48 10.08
CA CYS A 270 -4.25 -6.41 10.04
C CYS A 270 -4.31 -5.63 8.71
N LEU A 271 -4.45 -6.33 7.58
CA LEU A 271 -4.61 -5.71 6.26
C LEU A 271 -5.87 -4.83 6.19
N ARG A 272 -7.03 -5.37 6.65
CA ARG A 272 -8.27 -4.61 6.74
C ARG A 272 -8.15 -3.40 7.66
N TRP A 273 -7.59 -3.60 8.85
CA TRP A 273 -7.49 -2.60 9.91
C TRP A 273 -6.60 -1.42 9.52
N VAL A 274 -5.44 -1.73 8.98
CA VAL A 274 -4.45 -0.71 8.61
C VAL A 274 -4.81 -0.02 7.31
N THR A 275 -5.10 -0.78 6.25
CA THR A 275 -5.38 -0.25 4.90
C THR A 275 -4.38 0.84 4.50
N PRO A 276 -3.10 0.51 4.24
CA PRO A 276 -2.02 1.50 4.12
C PRO A 276 -2.21 2.46 2.95
N ILE A 277 -2.73 1.98 1.81
CA ILE A 277 -3.19 2.85 0.71
C ILE A 277 -4.58 3.34 1.06
N VAL A 278 -4.68 4.64 1.33
CA VAL A 278 -5.94 5.29 1.71
C VAL A 278 -6.93 5.29 0.56
N ASN A 279 -6.44 5.65 -0.63
CA ASN A 279 -7.27 5.82 -1.81
C ASN A 279 -6.48 5.63 -3.12
N MET A 280 -7.22 5.42 -4.20
CA MET A 280 -6.77 5.57 -5.57
C MET A 280 -7.80 6.40 -6.33
N VAL A 281 -7.38 7.14 -7.35
CA VAL A 281 -8.30 7.93 -8.18
C VAL A 281 -8.54 7.25 -9.53
N ARG A 282 -9.72 7.53 -10.10
CA ARG A 282 -10.08 7.25 -11.50
C ARG A 282 -10.73 8.49 -12.08
N VAL A 283 -10.77 8.58 -13.40
CA VAL A 283 -11.50 9.63 -14.11
C VAL A 283 -12.63 9.01 -14.91
N THR A 284 -13.83 9.54 -14.78
CA THR A 284 -14.99 9.07 -15.54
C THR A 284 -14.88 9.44 -17.01
N THR A 285 -15.06 8.47 -17.91
CA THR A 285 -15.02 8.66 -19.38
C THR A 285 -16.38 9.03 -19.95
N GLU A 286 -17.45 8.86 -19.18
CA GLU A 286 -18.84 9.21 -19.49
C GLU A 286 -19.59 9.60 -18.20
N ASP A 287 -20.83 10.11 -18.34
CA ASP A 287 -21.68 10.34 -17.18
C ASP A 287 -22.09 9.01 -16.55
N VAL A 288 -21.95 8.90 -15.23
CA VAL A 288 -22.31 7.68 -14.49
C VAL A 288 -23.26 8.00 -13.36
N GLU A 289 -24.05 7.00 -12.96
CA GLU A 289 -24.94 7.11 -11.80
C GLU A 289 -24.65 5.98 -10.81
N ILE A 290 -24.33 6.36 -9.56
CA ILE A 290 -24.10 5.42 -8.45
C ILE A 290 -25.04 5.83 -7.31
N ARG A 291 -25.85 4.89 -6.81
CA ARG A 291 -26.84 5.14 -5.73
C ARG A 291 -27.76 6.33 -6.00
N GLY A 292 -28.12 6.59 -7.26
CA GLY A 292 -28.96 7.73 -7.65
C GLY A 292 -28.22 9.09 -7.70
N VAL A 293 -26.90 9.08 -7.46
CA VAL A 293 -26.06 10.28 -7.57
C VAL A 293 -25.37 10.29 -8.94
N LYS A 294 -25.55 11.36 -9.69
CA LYS A 294 -24.93 11.54 -11.01
C LYS A 294 -23.54 12.13 -10.86
N ILE A 295 -22.56 11.44 -11.43
CA ILE A 295 -21.16 11.86 -11.52
C ILE A 295 -20.89 12.19 -13.00
N PRO A 296 -20.59 13.45 -13.33
CA PRO A 296 -20.37 13.85 -14.73
C PRO A 296 -19.11 13.21 -15.32
N LYS A 297 -19.07 13.07 -16.64
CA LYS A 297 -17.87 12.78 -17.40
C LYS A 297 -16.71 13.72 -17.04
N GLY A 298 -15.49 13.19 -16.96
CA GLY A 298 -14.27 13.93 -16.63
C GLY A 298 -14.09 14.19 -15.13
N SER A 299 -14.98 13.64 -14.28
CA SER A 299 -14.84 13.76 -12.82
C SER A 299 -13.74 12.87 -12.29
N GLN A 300 -12.94 13.39 -11.35
CA GLN A 300 -12.08 12.59 -10.50
C GLN A 300 -12.92 11.86 -9.44
N VAL A 301 -12.75 10.55 -9.34
CA VAL A 301 -13.47 9.68 -8.39
C VAL A 301 -12.46 8.89 -7.57
N ILE A 302 -12.44 9.15 -6.28
CA ILE A 302 -11.59 8.46 -5.31
C ILE A 302 -12.28 7.16 -4.85
N MET A 303 -11.57 6.04 -4.95
CA MET A 303 -11.88 4.80 -4.25
C MET A 303 -11.27 4.91 -2.84
N ASN A 304 -12.08 5.28 -1.83
CA ASN A 304 -11.56 5.40 -0.45
C ASN A 304 -11.56 4.05 0.25
N TYR A 305 -10.44 3.32 0.15
CA TYR A 305 -10.28 1.98 0.73
C TYR A 305 -10.34 2.00 2.26
N THR A 306 -9.81 3.05 2.91
CA THR A 306 -9.83 3.19 4.37
C THR A 306 -11.26 3.28 4.89
N ALA A 307 -12.12 4.05 4.23
CA ALA A 307 -13.54 4.12 4.57
C ALA A 307 -14.25 2.78 4.28
N ALA A 308 -13.99 2.20 3.10
CA ALA A 308 -14.65 0.98 2.64
C ALA A 308 -14.31 -0.24 3.50
N ASN A 309 -13.08 -0.35 4.00
CA ASN A 309 -12.69 -1.42 4.92
C ASN A 309 -13.29 -1.29 6.33
N ARG A 310 -14.13 -0.28 6.55
CA ARG A 310 -14.99 -0.09 7.72
C ARG A 310 -16.48 -0.11 7.36
N ASP A 311 -16.84 -0.65 6.18
CA ASP A 311 -18.22 -0.71 5.68
C ASP A 311 -19.08 -1.65 6.54
N GLU A 312 -20.07 -1.11 7.22
CA GLU A 312 -21.01 -1.83 8.08
C GLU A 312 -21.95 -2.77 7.31
N ASP A 313 -22.10 -2.61 6.00
CA ASP A 313 -22.83 -3.54 5.14
C ASP A 313 -22.03 -4.83 4.89
N MET A 314 -20.70 -4.78 5.07
CA MET A 314 -19.77 -5.89 4.81
C MET A 314 -19.16 -6.47 6.07
N PHE A 315 -19.02 -5.68 7.13
CA PHE A 315 -18.35 -6.07 8.37
C PHE A 315 -19.24 -5.83 9.58
N VAL A 316 -19.47 -6.87 10.36
CA VAL A 316 -20.07 -6.73 11.69
C VAL A 316 -19.05 -6.05 12.61
N GLU A 317 -19.47 -5.03 13.35
CA GLU A 317 -18.59 -4.23 14.21
C GLU A 317 -17.30 -3.78 13.49
N PRO A 318 -17.41 -2.96 12.42
CA PRO A 318 -16.28 -2.64 11.54
C PRO A 318 -15.16 -1.87 12.26
N HIS A 319 -15.44 -1.23 13.38
CA HIS A 319 -14.49 -0.49 14.21
C HIS A 319 -13.86 -1.33 15.32
N THR A 320 -14.15 -2.62 15.38
CA THR A 320 -13.50 -3.57 16.29
C THR A 320 -12.42 -4.34 15.56
N PHE A 321 -11.21 -4.38 16.15
CA PHE A 321 -10.11 -5.22 15.68
C PHE A 321 -10.35 -6.65 16.15
N ASP A 322 -10.66 -7.56 15.23
CA ASP A 322 -11.03 -8.95 15.51
C ASP A 322 -10.29 -9.91 14.59
N VAL A 323 -9.22 -10.53 15.09
CA VAL A 323 -8.37 -11.48 14.35
C VAL A 323 -9.08 -12.81 14.02
N THR A 324 -10.28 -13.02 14.54
CA THR A 324 -11.10 -14.19 14.23
C THR A 324 -12.09 -13.95 13.09
N ARG A 325 -12.14 -12.72 12.57
CA ARG A 325 -13.10 -12.31 11.53
C ARG A 325 -13.07 -13.23 10.32
N SER A 326 -14.22 -13.83 10.01
CA SER A 326 -14.40 -14.71 8.86
C SER A 326 -15.88 -14.72 8.44
N PRO A 327 -16.22 -14.42 7.16
CA PRO A 327 -15.27 -13.95 6.12
C PRO A 327 -14.71 -12.57 6.41
N ASN A 328 -13.56 -12.24 5.80
CA ASN A 328 -12.95 -10.91 5.85
C ASN A 328 -12.77 -10.36 4.42
N PRO A 329 -13.85 -9.88 3.77
CA PRO A 329 -13.84 -9.48 2.36
C PRO A 329 -13.24 -8.10 2.10
N HIS A 330 -12.17 -7.74 2.80
CA HIS A 330 -11.53 -6.44 2.68
C HIS A 330 -10.97 -6.18 1.27
N ILE A 331 -10.80 -4.91 0.95
CA ILE A 331 -10.24 -4.42 -0.31
C ILE A 331 -8.94 -3.63 -0.10
N ALA A 332 -8.13 -4.00 0.91
CA ALA A 332 -6.84 -3.35 1.18
C ALA A 332 -5.82 -3.52 0.03
N PHE A 333 -6.03 -4.49 -0.85
CA PHE A 333 -5.26 -4.72 -2.07
C PHE A 333 -5.92 -4.14 -3.33
N GLY A 334 -6.98 -3.34 -3.20
CA GLY A 334 -7.82 -2.92 -4.33
C GLY A 334 -8.68 -4.06 -4.87
N TRP A 335 -9.19 -3.89 -6.09
CA TRP A 335 -10.07 -4.84 -6.78
C TRP A 335 -9.88 -4.74 -8.30
N GLY A 336 -10.43 -5.69 -9.07
CA GLY A 336 -10.47 -5.63 -10.54
C GLY A 336 -9.11 -5.75 -11.23
N PRO A 337 -8.93 -5.14 -12.40
CA PRO A 337 -7.71 -5.24 -13.20
C PRO A 337 -6.45 -4.78 -12.45
N HIS A 338 -6.57 -3.75 -11.61
CA HIS A 338 -5.48 -3.20 -10.82
C HIS A 338 -5.30 -3.84 -9.43
N LEU A 339 -5.92 -5.00 -9.15
CA LEU A 339 -5.68 -5.76 -7.92
C LEU A 339 -4.17 -5.89 -7.66
N CYS A 340 -3.73 -5.62 -6.43
CA CYS A 340 -2.32 -5.61 -6.05
C CYS A 340 -1.57 -6.85 -6.52
N LEU A 341 -0.52 -6.63 -7.30
CA LEU A 341 0.31 -7.70 -7.86
C LEU A 341 1.14 -8.39 -6.76
N GLY A 342 1.62 -7.61 -5.79
CA GLY A 342 2.44 -8.07 -4.66
C GLY A 342 1.66 -8.69 -3.49
N ALA A 343 0.34 -8.90 -3.60
CA ALA A 343 -0.49 -9.35 -2.48
C ALA A 343 -0.01 -10.66 -1.82
N SER A 344 0.53 -11.59 -2.61
CA SER A 344 1.09 -12.85 -2.10
C SER A 344 2.43 -12.64 -1.38
N LEU A 345 3.27 -11.74 -1.89
CA LEU A 345 4.55 -11.38 -1.24
C LEU A 345 4.29 -10.66 0.08
N ALA A 346 3.41 -9.68 0.10
CA ALA A 346 3.05 -8.95 1.33
C ALA A 346 2.54 -9.90 2.44
N ARG A 347 1.67 -10.86 2.09
CA ARG A 347 1.23 -11.89 3.05
C ARG A 347 2.36 -12.79 3.54
N LEU A 348 3.29 -13.14 2.66
CA LEU A 348 4.47 -13.92 3.02
C LEU A 348 5.36 -13.15 4.00
N GLU A 349 5.62 -11.87 3.74
CA GLU A 349 6.39 -10.99 4.62
C GLU A 349 5.74 -10.85 6.00
N LEU A 350 4.44 -10.55 6.05
CA LEU A 350 3.67 -10.42 7.30
C LEU A 350 3.71 -11.71 8.10
N ARG A 351 3.46 -12.86 7.45
CA ARG A 351 3.52 -14.17 8.08
C ARG A 351 4.91 -14.45 8.64
N SER A 352 5.97 -14.20 7.87
CA SER A 352 7.33 -14.47 8.30
C SER A 352 7.71 -13.63 9.51
N ILE A 353 7.45 -12.31 9.50
CA ILE A 353 7.77 -11.43 10.64
C ILE A 353 6.98 -11.80 11.88
N TYR A 354 5.65 -11.95 11.79
CA TYR A 354 4.86 -12.27 12.99
C TYR A 354 5.18 -13.66 13.53
N THR A 355 5.45 -14.65 12.67
CA THR A 355 5.89 -15.97 13.09
C THR A 355 7.19 -15.89 13.89
N GLU A 356 8.17 -15.13 13.39
CA GLU A 356 9.46 -15.03 14.04
C GLU A 356 9.42 -14.20 15.33
N LEU A 357 8.61 -13.12 15.37
CA LEU A 357 8.35 -12.36 16.60
C LEU A 357 7.69 -13.25 17.66
N PHE A 358 6.63 -13.96 17.28
CA PHE A 358 5.85 -14.79 18.22
C PHE A 358 6.62 -16.01 18.75
N LYS A 359 7.55 -16.56 17.97
CA LYS A 359 8.43 -17.65 18.41
C LYS A 359 9.48 -17.22 19.43
N ARG A 360 9.93 -15.96 19.38
CA ARG A 360 11.10 -15.47 20.15
C ARG A 360 10.74 -14.60 21.34
N THR A 361 9.48 -14.23 21.46
CA THR A 361 9.01 -13.33 22.53
C THR A 361 7.85 -13.95 23.27
N ASN A 362 7.84 -13.84 24.60
CA ASN A 362 6.66 -14.17 25.40
C ASN A 362 5.68 -12.98 25.39
N THR A 363 6.20 -11.76 25.58
CA THR A 363 5.42 -10.53 25.50
C THR A 363 6.06 -9.53 24.54
N ILE A 364 5.20 -8.72 23.94
CA ILE A 364 5.59 -7.53 23.15
C ILE A 364 4.73 -6.39 23.71
N GLU A 365 5.36 -5.36 24.24
CA GLU A 365 4.69 -4.23 24.87
C GLU A 365 5.26 -2.91 24.32
N PHE A 366 4.50 -1.83 24.38
CA PHE A 366 5.05 -0.49 24.12
C PHE A 366 6.19 -0.21 25.09
N ALA A 367 7.28 0.39 24.62
CA ALA A 367 8.39 0.82 25.46
C ALA A 367 7.93 1.90 26.46
N ASP A 368 7.08 2.83 26.02
CA ASP A 368 6.35 3.78 26.87
C ASP A 368 4.88 3.33 27.00
N PRO A 369 4.38 3.06 28.22
CA PRO A 369 2.98 2.72 28.45
C PRO A 369 1.97 3.78 27.96
N ASN A 370 2.41 5.03 27.80
CA ASN A 370 1.59 6.14 27.31
C ASN A 370 1.75 6.38 25.81
N TYR A 371 2.40 5.47 25.10
CA TYR A 371 2.66 5.60 23.67
C TYR A 371 1.39 5.91 22.87
N GLN A 372 1.47 6.95 22.02
CA GLN A 372 0.47 7.28 21.03
C GLN A 372 1.14 7.27 19.65
N PRO A 373 0.53 6.65 18.63
CA PRO A 373 1.11 6.59 17.29
C PRO A 373 1.12 7.97 16.65
N VAL A 374 2.25 8.33 16.05
CA VAL A 374 2.35 9.46 15.13
C VAL A 374 2.25 8.93 13.71
N TYR A 375 1.21 9.33 12.99
CA TYR A 375 0.99 8.91 11.62
C TYR A 375 1.67 9.84 10.62
N SER A 376 1.94 9.34 9.42
CA SER A 376 2.41 10.13 8.29
C SER A 376 1.46 11.27 7.97
N HIS A 377 2.00 12.45 7.65
CA HIS A 377 1.22 13.60 7.18
C HIS A 377 0.97 13.46 5.67
N ALA A 378 0.08 12.54 5.32
CA ALA A 378 -0.24 12.18 3.94
C ALA A 378 -1.70 11.73 3.82
N SER A 379 -2.34 12.00 2.69
CA SER A 379 -3.70 11.58 2.37
C SER A 379 -3.75 10.36 1.44
N PHE A 380 -2.59 9.93 0.92
CA PHE A 380 -2.47 8.80 0.01
C PHE A 380 -2.01 7.51 0.71
N VAL A 381 -0.93 7.58 1.48
CA VAL A 381 -0.39 6.44 2.26
C VAL A 381 -0.37 6.81 3.73
N ARG A 382 -1.03 6.01 4.56
CA ARG A 382 -1.10 6.22 6.01
C ARG A 382 -0.33 5.15 6.76
N GLY A 383 0.64 5.55 7.57
CA GLY A 383 1.45 4.65 8.38
C GLY A 383 1.99 5.29 9.65
N ILE A 384 2.36 4.46 10.61
CA ILE A 384 2.99 4.87 11.87
C ILE A 384 4.47 5.15 11.61
N GLN A 385 4.97 6.29 12.08
CA GLN A 385 6.35 6.72 11.85
C GLN A 385 7.38 6.04 12.75
N SER A 386 7.00 5.64 13.96
CA SER A 386 7.86 4.99 14.95
C SER A 386 7.01 4.15 15.89
N LEU A 387 7.42 2.93 16.18
CA LEU A 387 6.76 2.02 17.12
C LEU A 387 7.78 1.41 18.09
N PRO A 388 8.17 2.14 19.14
CA PRO A 388 9.07 1.65 20.16
C PRO A 388 8.42 0.55 21.01
N VAL A 389 9.04 -0.62 21.05
CA VAL A 389 8.58 -1.77 21.83
C VAL A 389 9.69 -2.35 22.70
N LYS A 390 9.29 -3.11 23.73
CA LYS A 390 10.14 -3.98 24.54
C LYS A 390 9.64 -5.40 24.49
N PHE A 391 10.56 -6.34 24.62
CA PHE A 391 10.32 -7.77 24.57
C PHE A 391 10.65 -8.45 25.91
N SER A 392 9.91 -9.51 26.23
CA SER A 392 10.28 -10.43 27.30
C SER A 392 10.08 -11.89 26.88
#